data_d405155bae1e81f8f2387fad7521dc75
#
_entry.id   d405155bae1e81f8f2387fad7521dc75
#
_cell.length_a   1.000
_cell.length_b   1.000
_cell.length_c   1.000
_cell.angle_alpha   90.00
_cell.angle_beta   90.00
_cell.angle_gamma   90.00
#
_symmetry.space_group_name_H-M   'P 1'
#
loop_
_entity.id
_entity.type
_entity.pdbx_description
1 polymer ?
#
loop_
_entity_poly.entity_id
_entity_poly.type
_entity_poly.pdbx_seq_one_letter_code
_entity_poly.pdbx_strand_id
1 'polypeptide(L)'
;GHRIKALDPLFREADIEIKQIVVAILSGQGKELMDIQERDVEYIYFLPNLKNWFNENSLYPFMGGDYVYREGSSDEYILPSINFILPYASPGFVRNTDPENIYTLSETCIKNAIRIFETIESEYQHINESSFNLKKIGEVFQKPRKPDQGKCIDYDLDLKPSEYLRNDLEKLKRLKNIIYR
;
A
#
# COMPACT_ATOMS: atom_id res chain seq x y z
N GLY A 1 -9.44 -7.86 8.93
CA GLY A 1 -9.60 -9.32 8.72
C GLY A 1 -8.38 -9.95 8.03
N HIS A 2 -7.95 -9.44 6.88
CA HIS A 2 -6.87 -10.08 6.10
C HIS A 2 -5.54 -10.23 6.85
N ARG A 3 -5.15 -9.25 7.67
CA ARG A 3 -3.91 -9.37 8.49
C ARG A 3 -4.00 -10.48 9.52
N ILE A 4 -5.13 -10.62 10.19
CA ILE A 4 -5.34 -11.70 11.17
C ILE A 4 -5.31 -13.05 10.44
N LYS A 5 -5.99 -13.16 9.29
CA LYS A 5 -5.95 -14.37 8.45
C LYS A 5 -4.51 -14.77 8.06
N ALA A 6 -3.65 -13.81 7.76
CA ALA A 6 -2.26 -14.07 7.40
C ALA A 6 -1.39 -14.44 8.61
N LEU A 7 -1.67 -13.87 9.78
CA LEU A 7 -0.89 -14.08 11.00
C LEU A 7 -1.32 -15.30 11.81
N ASP A 8 -2.60 -15.69 11.75
CA ASP A 8 -3.15 -16.80 12.54
C ASP A 8 -2.40 -18.13 12.35
N PRO A 9 -2.04 -18.55 11.12
CA PRO A 9 -1.24 -19.75 10.92
C PRO A 9 0.14 -19.67 11.59
N LEU A 10 0.80 -18.50 11.54
CA LEU A 10 2.11 -18.29 12.15
C LEU A 10 2.03 -18.34 13.68
N PHE A 11 0.97 -17.79 14.28
CA PHE A 11 0.75 -17.86 15.72
C PHE A 11 0.47 -19.29 16.18
N ARG A 12 -0.30 -20.08 15.40
CA ARG A 12 -0.54 -21.50 15.69
C ARG A 12 0.75 -22.31 15.58
N GLU A 13 1.58 -22.07 14.58
CA GLU A 13 2.88 -22.73 14.41
C GLU A 13 3.84 -22.40 15.57
N ALA A 14 3.79 -21.17 16.08
CA ALA A 14 4.58 -20.72 17.21
C ALA A 14 3.96 -21.05 18.58
N ASP A 15 2.86 -21.83 18.63
CA ASP A 15 2.09 -22.14 19.85
C ASP A 15 1.64 -20.89 20.63
N ILE A 16 1.35 -19.80 19.90
CA ILE A 16 0.83 -18.55 20.45
C ILE A 16 -0.69 -18.55 20.37
N GLU A 17 -1.35 -18.56 21.52
CA GLU A 17 -2.80 -18.49 21.62
C GLU A 17 -3.28 -17.03 21.56
N ILE A 18 -4.15 -16.72 20.58
CA ILE A 18 -4.88 -15.45 20.56
C ILE A 18 -6.05 -15.54 21.54
N LYS A 19 -5.95 -14.84 22.66
CA LYS A 19 -7.00 -14.84 23.70
C LYS A 19 -8.20 -14.02 23.30
N GLN A 20 -7.98 -12.88 22.67
CA GLN A 20 -9.05 -11.93 22.35
C GLN A 20 -8.62 -11.05 21.16
N ILE A 21 -9.59 -10.73 20.31
CA ILE A 21 -9.42 -9.76 19.23
C ILE A 21 -10.33 -8.58 19.53
N VAL A 22 -9.75 -7.40 19.68
CA VAL A 22 -10.50 -6.16 19.90
C VAL A 22 -10.20 -5.19 18.75
N VAL A 23 -11.26 -4.66 18.14
CA VAL A 23 -11.14 -3.69 17.05
C VAL A 23 -12.02 -2.47 17.31
N ALA A 24 -11.55 -1.30 16.89
CA ALA A 24 -12.36 -0.09 17.00
C ALA A 24 -13.54 -0.12 16.03
N ILE A 25 -13.31 -0.55 14.80
CA ILE A 25 -14.31 -0.65 13.74
C ILE A 25 -14.25 -2.03 13.11
N LEU A 26 -15.41 -2.70 13.03
CA LEU A 26 -15.57 -3.98 12.36
C LEU A 26 -16.45 -3.81 11.12
N SER A 27 -15.96 -4.25 9.96
CA SER A 27 -16.75 -4.32 8.73
C SER A 27 -17.53 -5.63 8.64
N GLY A 28 -18.58 -5.68 7.78
CA GLY A 28 -19.29 -6.93 7.51
C GLY A 28 -18.36 -8.03 7.00
N GLN A 29 -17.50 -7.72 6.03
CA GLN A 29 -16.46 -8.65 5.53
C GLN A 29 -15.47 -9.05 6.62
N GLY A 30 -15.10 -8.12 7.50
CA GLY A 30 -14.22 -8.42 8.64
C GLY A 30 -14.86 -9.41 9.60
N LYS A 31 -16.15 -9.24 9.89
CA LYS A 31 -16.92 -10.17 10.74
C LYS A 31 -17.00 -11.55 10.12
N GLU A 32 -17.41 -11.64 8.86
CA GLU A 32 -17.50 -12.90 8.13
C GLU A 32 -16.15 -13.67 8.14
N LEU A 33 -15.03 -12.98 7.94
CA LEU A 33 -13.71 -13.60 8.03
C LEU A 33 -13.37 -14.11 9.43
N MET A 34 -13.79 -13.41 10.49
CA MET A 34 -13.59 -13.88 11.87
C MET A 34 -14.48 -15.08 12.19
N ASP A 35 -15.73 -15.07 11.73
CA ASP A 35 -16.68 -16.18 11.90
C ASP A 35 -16.14 -17.45 11.19
N ILE A 36 -15.60 -17.33 9.96
CA ILE A 36 -14.96 -18.44 9.22
C ILE A 36 -13.73 -19.00 9.97
N GLN A 37 -12.99 -18.15 10.67
CA GLN A 37 -11.81 -18.55 11.44
C GLN A 37 -12.14 -19.01 12.87
N GLU A 38 -13.41 -19.06 13.23
CA GLU A 38 -13.89 -19.39 14.58
C GLU A 38 -13.25 -18.49 15.66
N ARG A 39 -13.12 -17.19 15.36
CA ARG A 39 -12.53 -16.18 16.24
C ARG A 39 -13.56 -15.19 16.73
N ASP A 40 -13.68 -15.09 18.06
CA ASP A 40 -14.46 -14.03 18.68
C ASP A 40 -13.77 -12.68 18.52
N VAL A 41 -14.56 -11.67 18.16
CA VAL A 41 -14.07 -10.29 17.99
C VAL A 41 -15.00 -9.33 18.71
N GLU A 42 -14.43 -8.53 19.60
CA GLU A 42 -15.11 -7.39 20.22
C GLU A 42 -14.86 -6.13 19.39
N TYR A 43 -15.87 -5.27 19.31
CA TYR A 43 -15.78 -4.04 18.51
C TYR A 43 -16.57 -2.91 19.14
N ILE A 44 -16.13 -1.66 18.87
CA ILE A 44 -16.84 -0.44 19.29
C ILE A 44 -17.91 -0.09 18.26
N TYR A 45 -17.57 -0.12 16.97
CA TYR A 45 -18.49 0.19 15.87
C TYR A 45 -18.55 -0.95 14.87
N PHE A 46 -19.77 -1.36 14.50
CA PHE A 46 -20.02 -2.31 13.43
C PHE A 46 -20.56 -1.58 12.20
N LEU A 47 -19.83 -1.67 11.09
CA LEU A 47 -20.19 -1.05 9.82
C LEU A 47 -20.37 -2.15 8.75
N PRO A 48 -21.56 -2.77 8.65
CA PRO A 48 -21.77 -3.96 7.79
C PRO A 48 -21.52 -3.67 6.31
N ASN A 49 -21.78 -2.45 5.86
CA ASN A 49 -21.66 -2.04 4.46
C ASN A 49 -20.34 -1.33 4.14
N LEU A 50 -19.36 -1.39 5.04
CA LEU A 50 -18.05 -0.80 4.79
C LEU A 50 -17.33 -1.58 3.69
N LYS A 51 -17.30 -1.01 2.48
CA LYS A 51 -16.68 -1.63 1.30
C LYS A 51 -15.20 -1.28 1.16
N ASN A 52 -14.83 -0.06 1.50
CA ASN A 52 -13.48 0.45 1.33
C ASN A 52 -12.95 1.03 2.63
N TRP A 53 -11.71 0.72 2.93
CA TRP A 53 -10.99 1.20 4.09
C TRP A 53 -9.77 1.98 3.63
N PHE A 54 -9.73 3.24 4.03
CA PHE A 54 -8.54 4.06 3.86
C PHE A 54 -7.71 4.01 5.15
N ASN A 55 -6.43 3.78 5.02
CA ASN A 55 -5.49 3.86 6.13
C ASN A 55 -4.23 4.63 5.71
N GLU A 56 -3.40 4.98 6.66
CA GLU A 56 -2.17 5.74 6.41
C GLU A 56 -1.24 5.04 5.40
N ASN A 57 -1.16 3.72 5.43
CA ASN A 57 -0.33 2.96 4.49
C ASN A 57 -0.77 3.16 3.03
N SER A 58 -2.05 3.49 2.80
CA SER A 58 -2.55 3.75 1.44
C SER A 58 -1.96 5.01 0.81
N LEU A 59 -1.30 5.87 1.60
CA LEU A 59 -0.58 7.05 1.12
C LEU A 59 0.85 6.75 0.68
N TYR A 60 1.43 5.62 1.12
CA TYR A 60 2.85 5.34 0.91
C TYR A 60 3.04 4.33 -0.23
N PRO A 61 3.69 4.74 -1.33
CA PRO A 61 4.03 3.84 -2.43
C PRO A 61 4.85 2.64 -1.95
N PHE A 62 4.59 1.48 -2.52
CA PHE A 62 5.11 0.16 -2.18
C PHE A 62 4.64 -0.42 -0.83
N MET A 63 4.32 0.41 0.17
CA MET A 63 3.93 -0.06 1.51
C MET A 63 2.44 -0.36 1.64
N GLY A 64 1.64 0.18 0.75
CA GLY A 64 0.19 0.03 0.78
C GLY A 64 -0.47 0.55 -0.49
N GLY A 65 -1.78 0.68 -0.45
CA GLY A 65 -2.63 1.09 -1.54
C GLY A 65 -3.80 0.12 -1.72
N ASP A 66 -4.78 0.49 -2.53
CA ASP A 66 -5.87 -0.40 -2.88
C ASP A 66 -5.44 -1.41 -3.93
N TYR A 67 -5.85 -2.66 -3.72
CA TYR A 67 -5.65 -3.71 -4.71
C TYR A 67 -6.54 -3.49 -5.92
N VAL A 68 -5.97 -3.60 -7.10
CA VAL A 68 -6.73 -3.68 -8.34
C VAL A 68 -6.99 -5.15 -8.63
N TYR A 69 -8.16 -5.64 -8.23
CA TYR A 69 -8.58 -6.98 -8.59
C TYR A 69 -8.88 -7.06 -10.08
N ARG A 70 -8.32 -8.06 -10.74
CA ARG A 70 -8.73 -8.47 -12.08
C ARG A 70 -9.67 -9.67 -11.90
N GLU A 71 -10.95 -9.51 -12.24
CA GLU A 71 -11.85 -10.65 -12.34
C GLU A 71 -11.29 -11.65 -13.36
N GLY A 72 -11.07 -12.90 -12.94
CA GLY A 72 -10.80 -14.04 -13.81
C GLY A 72 -9.33 -14.38 -14.07
N SER A 73 -8.34 -13.81 -13.41
CA SER A 73 -6.96 -14.29 -13.53
C SER A 73 -6.56 -15.15 -12.34
N SER A 74 -6.28 -16.42 -12.61
CA SER A 74 -5.69 -17.38 -11.67
C SER A 74 -4.18 -17.16 -11.49
N ASP A 75 -3.61 -16.15 -12.08
CA ASP A 75 -2.18 -15.91 -12.05
C ASP A 75 -1.77 -15.16 -10.79
N GLU A 76 -0.83 -15.72 -10.08
CA GLU A 76 -0.15 -15.23 -8.88
C GLU A 76 0.63 -13.90 -9.06
N TYR A 77 0.26 -13.10 -10.04
CA TYR A 77 0.86 -11.78 -10.20
C TYR A 77 0.36 -10.86 -9.08
N ILE A 78 1.28 -10.41 -8.24
CA ILE A 78 1.03 -9.35 -7.28
C ILE A 78 0.47 -8.16 -8.05
N LEU A 79 -0.84 -7.93 -7.88
CA LEU A 79 -1.51 -6.84 -8.55
C LEU A 79 -0.96 -5.51 -8.02
N PRO A 80 -0.69 -4.54 -8.89
CA PRO A 80 -0.19 -3.26 -8.46
C PRO A 80 -1.23 -2.53 -7.60
N SER A 81 -0.75 -1.85 -6.57
CA SER A 81 -1.58 -1.02 -5.72
C SER A 81 -1.80 0.37 -6.32
N ILE A 82 -2.96 0.96 -6.03
CA ILE A 82 -3.22 2.37 -6.29
C ILE A 82 -3.03 3.12 -4.98
N ASN A 83 -2.08 4.04 -4.95
CA ASN A 83 -1.87 4.92 -3.81
C ASN A 83 -2.71 6.20 -3.96
N PHE A 84 -3.28 6.67 -2.84
CA PHE A 84 -4.17 7.84 -2.81
C PHE A 84 -3.39 9.16 -2.64
N ILE A 85 -2.32 9.29 -3.39
CA ILE A 85 -1.54 10.52 -3.51
C ILE A 85 -1.16 10.76 -4.97
N LEU A 86 -0.87 12.01 -5.33
CA LEU A 86 -0.30 12.34 -6.63
C LEU A 86 1.14 11.79 -6.76
N PRO A 87 1.59 11.36 -7.91
CA PRO A 87 0.88 11.33 -9.21
C PRO A 87 0.08 10.04 -9.47
N TYR A 88 -0.13 9.18 -8.47
CA TYR A 88 -0.77 7.87 -8.64
C TYR A 88 -2.30 7.98 -8.76
N ALA A 89 -2.93 8.69 -7.83
CA ALA A 89 -4.34 8.98 -7.86
C ALA A 89 -4.63 10.32 -7.19
N SER A 90 -5.70 10.98 -7.61
CA SER A 90 -6.22 12.13 -6.86
C SER A 90 -6.91 11.63 -5.59
N PRO A 91 -6.62 12.20 -4.41
CA PRO A 91 -7.27 11.83 -3.16
C PRO A 91 -8.71 12.35 -3.11
N GLY A 92 -9.60 11.76 -3.91
CA GLY A 92 -11.01 12.17 -4.04
C GLY A 92 -11.85 12.01 -2.77
N PHE A 93 -11.32 11.38 -1.72
CA PHE A 93 -11.92 11.31 -0.38
C PHE A 93 -11.72 12.60 0.43
N VAL A 94 -10.80 13.46 0.02
CA VAL A 94 -10.55 14.75 0.68
C VAL A 94 -11.38 15.83 -0.03
N ARG A 95 -12.61 16.02 0.42
CA ARG A 95 -13.48 17.07 -0.13
C ARG A 95 -13.00 18.45 0.34
N ASN A 96 -13.06 19.42 -0.54
CA ASN A 96 -12.73 20.82 -0.28
C ASN A 96 -11.31 21.07 0.23
N THR A 97 -10.37 20.17 -0.05
CA THR A 97 -8.97 20.43 0.26
C THR A 97 -8.37 21.28 -0.83
N ASP A 98 -7.67 22.32 -0.40
CA ASP A 98 -6.86 23.13 -1.29
C ASP A 98 -5.90 22.23 -2.07
N PRO A 99 -5.84 22.34 -3.41
CA PRO A 99 -4.90 21.58 -4.23
C PRO A 99 -3.45 21.68 -3.74
N GLU A 100 -3.02 22.81 -3.15
CA GLU A 100 -1.69 22.95 -2.57
C GLU A 100 -1.47 21.99 -1.40
N ASN A 101 -2.48 21.77 -0.56
CA ASN A 101 -2.41 20.81 0.55
C ASN A 101 -2.29 19.37 0.04
N ILE A 102 -3.00 19.02 -1.04
CA ILE A 102 -2.90 17.71 -1.68
C ILE A 102 -1.50 17.50 -2.25
N TYR A 103 -0.95 18.52 -2.90
CA TYR A 103 0.39 18.49 -3.42
C TYR A 103 1.42 18.29 -2.31
N THR A 104 1.34 19.10 -1.25
CA THR A 104 2.25 19.06 -0.11
C THR A 104 2.20 17.71 0.61
N LEU A 105 1.01 17.15 0.81
CA LEU A 105 0.82 15.81 1.36
C LEU A 105 1.53 14.77 0.47
N SER A 106 1.26 14.80 -0.83
CA SER A 106 1.82 13.85 -1.78
C SER A 106 3.34 13.93 -1.84
N GLU A 107 3.89 15.14 -1.88
CA GLU A 107 5.34 15.37 -1.86
C GLU A 107 5.97 14.83 -0.58
N THR A 108 5.34 15.09 0.56
CA THR A 108 5.82 14.63 1.87
C THR A 108 5.83 13.11 1.96
N CYS A 109 4.75 12.45 1.53
CA CYS A 109 4.66 10.99 1.53
C CYS A 109 5.72 10.36 0.62
N ILE A 110 5.94 10.89 -0.60
CA ILE A 110 6.97 10.37 -1.50
C ILE A 110 8.37 10.58 -0.92
N LYS A 111 8.67 11.76 -0.36
CA LYS A 111 9.96 12.04 0.28
C LYS A 111 10.25 11.11 1.46
N ASN A 112 9.24 10.84 2.27
CA ASN A 112 9.38 9.91 3.38
C ASN A 112 9.58 8.46 2.89
N ALA A 113 8.84 8.03 1.86
CA ALA A 113 9.04 6.74 1.24
C ALA A 113 10.46 6.60 0.66
N ILE A 114 10.99 7.63 -0.02
CA ILE A 114 12.38 7.64 -0.50
C ILE A 114 13.35 7.36 0.65
N ARG A 115 13.25 8.09 1.76
CA ARG A 115 14.14 7.91 2.93
C ARG A 115 14.08 6.51 3.50
N ILE A 116 12.88 5.94 3.60
CA ILE A 116 12.69 4.57 4.10
C ILE A 116 13.38 3.58 3.16
N PHE A 117 13.18 3.72 1.85
CA PHE A 117 13.80 2.80 0.90
C PHE A 117 15.30 2.99 0.76
N GLU A 118 15.83 4.19 0.90
CA GLU A 118 17.28 4.41 1.01
C GLU A 118 17.89 3.64 2.18
N THR A 119 17.22 3.64 3.33
CA THR A 119 17.66 2.87 4.50
C THR A 119 17.58 1.37 4.22
N ILE A 120 16.46 0.87 3.69
CA ILE A 120 16.29 -0.55 3.35
C ILE A 120 17.35 -0.99 2.31
N GLU A 121 17.57 -0.20 1.27
CA GLU A 121 18.56 -0.48 0.22
C GLU A 121 19.98 -0.56 0.79
N SER A 122 20.33 0.34 1.70
CA SER A 122 21.63 0.36 2.38
C SER A 122 21.82 -0.87 3.26
N GLU A 123 20.86 -1.18 4.11
CA GLU A 123 20.91 -2.34 5.00
C GLU A 123 20.91 -3.66 4.21
N TYR A 124 20.08 -3.75 3.16
CA TYR A 124 20.06 -4.93 2.30
C TYR A 124 21.40 -5.15 1.60
N GLN A 125 22.01 -4.08 1.07
CA GLN A 125 23.33 -4.14 0.45
C GLN A 125 24.40 -4.59 1.44
N HIS A 126 24.32 -4.12 2.68
CA HIS A 126 25.28 -4.50 3.72
C HIS A 126 25.16 -5.99 4.10
N ILE A 127 23.94 -6.50 4.20
CA ILE A 127 23.67 -7.88 4.63
C ILE A 127 23.90 -8.90 3.51
N ASN A 128 23.43 -8.55 2.29
CA ASN A 128 23.36 -9.51 1.17
C ASN A 128 24.44 -9.31 0.09
N GLU A 129 25.27 -8.28 0.23
CA GLU A 129 26.29 -7.90 -0.77
C GLU A 129 25.71 -7.72 -2.19
N SER A 130 24.41 -7.41 -2.28
CA SER A 130 23.68 -7.27 -3.54
C SER A 130 22.70 -6.10 -3.50
N SER A 131 22.32 -5.58 -4.68
CA SER A 131 21.41 -4.45 -4.80
C SER A 131 19.96 -4.86 -4.50
N PHE A 132 19.25 -4.04 -3.70
CA PHE A 132 17.81 -4.13 -3.54
C PHE A 132 17.13 -3.34 -4.66
N ASN A 133 16.35 -4.01 -5.49
CA ASN A 133 15.74 -3.45 -6.69
C ASN A 133 14.23 -3.78 -6.77
N LEU A 134 13.55 -3.29 -7.83
CA LEU A 134 12.11 -3.50 -8.01
C LEU A 134 11.72 -4.97 -8.23
N LYS A 135 12.64 -5.82 -8.69
CA LYS A 135 12.43 -7.26 -8.75
C LYS A 135 12.32 -7.84 -7.35
N LYS A 136 13.26 -7.50 -6.48
CA LYS A 136 13.28 -7.96 -5.08
C LYS A 136 12.10 -7.44 -4.27
N ILE A 137 11.77 -6.16 -4.40
CA ILE A 137 10.63 -5.58 -3.68
C ILE A 137 9.31 -6.22 -4.11
N GLY A 138 9.19 -6.62 -5.37
CA GLY A 138 7.98 -7.27 -5.88
C GLY A 138 7.68 -8.63 -5.25
N GLU A 139 8.64 -9.25 -4.56
CA GLU A 139 8.45 -10.48 -3.81
C GLU A 139 7.75 -10.25 -2.46
N VAL A 140 7.85 -9.04 -1.89
CA VAL A 140 7.39 -8.71 -0.53
C VAL A 140 6.35 -7.60 -0.51
N PHE A 141 6.52 -6.59 -1.36
CA PHE A 141 5.71 -5.39 -1.39
C PHE A 141 4.96 -5.23 -2.70
N GLN A 142 3.87 -4.47 -2.65
CA GLN A 142 3.11 -4.13 -3.84
C GLN A 142 3.80 -3.03 -4.63
N LYS A 143 3.82 -3.19 -5.95
CA LYS A 143 4.31 -2.14 -6.85
C LYS A 143 3.22 -1.09 -7.04
N PRO A 144 3.51 0.21 -6.88
CA PRO A 144 2.53 1.25 -7.09
C PRO A 144 2.15 1.34 -8.57
N ARG A 145 0.85 1.45 -8.84
CA ARG A 145 0.33 1.65 -10.18
C ARG A 145 0.09 3.14 -10.43
N LYS A 146 0.53 3.64 -11.56
CA LYS A 146 0.18 4.97 -12.03
C LYS A 146 -1.12 4.97 -12.83
N PRO A 147 -1.95 6.01 -12.73
CA PRO A 147 -3.21 6.09 -13.43
C PRO A 147 -3.11 5.97 -14.96
N ASP A 148 -2.00 6.43 -15.52
CA ASP A 148 -1.74 6.46 -16.97
C ASP A 148 -1.16 5.16 -17.54
N GLN A 149 -0.82 4.18 -16.71
CA GLN A 149 -0.16 2.94 -17.14
C GLN A 149 -1.10 1.86 -17.70
N GLY A 150 -2.39 2.15 -17.83
CA GLY A 150 -3.34 1.20 -18.43
C GLY A 150 -3.35 -0.18 -17.80
N LYS A 151 -3.41 -1.25 -18.63
CA LYS A 151 -3.44 -2.65 -18.18
C LYS A 151 -2.04 -3.28 -18.03
N CYS A 152 -1.07 -2.76 -18.75
CA CYS A 152 0.32 -3.23 -18.72
C CYS A 152 1.14 -2.27 -17.88
N ILE A 153 1.78 -2.82 -16.84
CA ILE A 153 2.68 -2.06 -16.00
C ILE A 153 4.08 -2.54 -16.33
N ASP A 154 4.80 -1.69 -17.02
CA ASP A 154 6.20 -1.94 -17.36
C ASP A 154 7.07 -1.22 -16.34
N TYR A 155 7.87 -2.01 -15.62
CA TYR A 155 8.85 -1.52 -14.66
C TYR A 155 10.23 -1.97 -15.12
N ASP A 156 11.18 -1.06 -15.07
CA ASP A 156 12.58 -1.46 -15.04
C ASP A 156 12.85 -2.15 -13.71
N LEU A 157 12.89 -3.49 -13.75
CA LEU A 157 13.01 -4.32 -12.56
C LEU A 157 14.38 -4.20 -11.88
N ASP A 158 15.38 -3.67 -12.55
CA ASP A 158 16.72 -3.47 -12.01
C ASP A 158 16.86 -2.11 -11.29
N LEU A 159 15.89 -1.22 -11.46
CA LEU A 159 15.86 0.08 -10.81
C LEU A 159 15.66 -0.07 -9.29
N LYS A 160 16.34 0.78 -8.52
CA LYS A 160 16.13 0.86 -7.07
C LYS A 160 14.78 1.51 -6.75
N PRO A 161 14.06 1.06 -5.69
CA PRO A 161 12.82 1.70 -5.26
C PRO A 161 12.96 3.20 -4.95
N SER A 162 14.04 3.61 -4.30
CA SER A 162 14.29 5.03 -4.01
C SER A 162 14.47 5.86 -5.29
N GLU A 163 15.12 5.32 -6.31
CA GLU A 163 15.31 5.97 -7.60
C GLU A 163 13.99 6.07 -8.37
N TYR A 164 13.18 5.00 -8.37
CA TYR A 164 11.84 5.03 -8.92
C TYR A 164 10.99 6.14 -8.31
N LEU A 165 11.01 6.27 -6.98
CA LEU A 165 10.27 7.31 -6.27
C LEU A 165 10.81 8.72 -6.51
N ARG A 166 12.12 8.90 -6.71
CA ARG A 166 12.69 10.19 -7.11
C ARG A 166 12.19 10.61 -8.49
N ASN A 167 12.10 9.68 -9.45
CA ASN A 167 11.52 9.94 -10.76
C ASN A 167 10.04 10.37 -10.63
N ASP A 168 9.28 9.77 -9.71
CA ASP A 168 7.91 10.15 -9.46
C ASP A 168 7.78 11.51 -8.76
N LEU A 169 8.70 11.85 -7.87
CA LEU A 169 8.78 13.17 -7.27
C LEU A 169 9.02 14.26 -8.33
N GLU A 170 9.88 14.03 -9.31
CA GLU A 170 10.08 14.95 -10.43
C GLU A 170 8.83 15.08 -11.31
N LYS A 171 8.09 13.99 -11.53
CA LYS A 171 6.78 14.06 -12.23
C LYS A 171 5.76 14.87 -11.44
N LEU A 172 5.73 14.70 -10.12
CA LEU A 172 4.85 15.48 -9.25
C LEU A 172 5.15 16.99 -9.34
N LYS A 173 6.41 17.37 -9.34
CA LYS A 173 6.84 18.77 -9.52
C LYS A 173 6.39 19.35 -10.87
N ARG A 174 6.46 18.54 -11.94
CA ARG A 174 5.98 18.95 -13.26
C ARG A 174 4.46 19.13 -13.28
N LEU A 175 3.71 18.25 -12.62
CA LEU A 175 2.25 18.38 -12.47
C LEU A 175 1.88 19.68 -11.76
N LYS A 176 2.60 20.06 -10.70
CA LYS A 176 2.38 21.34 -10.01
C LYS A 176 2.44 22.51 -10.99
N ASN A 177 3.43 22.56 -11.84
CA ASN A 177 3.63 23.66 -12.79
C ASN A 177 2.55 23.71 -13.90
N ILE A 178 1.81 22.62 -14.12
CA ILE A 178 0.72 22.56 -15.10
C ILE A 178 -0.61 22.99 -14.47
N ILE A 179 -0.86 22.55 -13.23
CA ILE A 179 -2.13 22.77 -12.54
C ILE A 179 -2.24 24.21 -12.01
N TYR A 180 -1.12 24.85 -11.69
CA TYR A 180 -1.07 26.18 -11.07
C TYR A 180 -0.59 27.29 -12.03
N ARG A 181 -0.69 27.07 -13.33
CA ARG A 181 -0.63 28.13 -14.34
C ARG A 181 -2.01 28.67 -14.62
#